data_7b2090a0eea126b9ff0a47b92e89dced
#
_entry.id   7b2090a0eea126b9ff0a47b92e89dced
#
_cell.length_a   1.000
_cell.length_b   1.000
_cell.length_c   1.000
_cell.angle_alpha   90.00
_cell.angle_beta   90.00
_cell.angle_gamma   90.00
#
_symmetry.space_group_name_H-M   'P 1'
#
loop_
_entity.id
_entity.type
_entity.pdbx_description
1 polymer ?
#
loop_
_entity_poly.entity_id
_entity_poly.type
_entity_poly.pdbx_seq_one_letter_code
_entity_poly.pdbx_strand_id
1 'polypeptide(L)'
;MVGGRTANDLDTTDFMLSRAPRAAVFVVTIMMIVLFFLLKSALLPIKAALMNFVSIAGSFGALVWIFQDGHLLPGEPRPLEPTLPVLLFCVLFGLSMDYEVLMLSRMKEAYERTGDNRLAVAEGVEKTASIITSAAAIMIAVFVAFALARVVLVRAVGLGMALAVALDATLIRVLLVPATMRLLGDWNWWPGGGHQRRREKHDCRVEPEK
;
A
#
# COMPACT_ATOMS: atom_id res chain seq x y z
N MET A 1 -2.54 -34.37 27.55
CA MET A 1 -2.90 -32.94 27.38
C MET A 1 -1.96 -32.15 28.27
N VAL A 2 -0.97 -31.46 27.68
CA VAL A 2 -0.05 -30.59 28.43
C VAL A 2 -0.74 -29.20 28.39
N GLY A 3 -1.34 -28.84 29.52
CA GLY A 3 -1.96 -27.50 29.67
C GLY A 3 -0.94 -26.57 30.33
N GLY A 4 -0.83 -25.36 29.79
CA GLY A 4 0.02 -24.31 30.32
C GLY A 4 0.04 -23.12 29.38
N ARG A 5 0.50 -21.93 29.82
CA ARG A 5 0.63 -20.74 28.99
C ARG A 5 1.38 -21.02 27.69
N THR A 6 2.48 -21.73 27.75
CA THR A 6 3.32 -22.07 26.59
C THR A 6 2.58 -22.96 25.57
N ALA A 7 1.73 -23.89 25.98
CA ALA A 7 0.94 -24.69 25.05
C ALA A 7 -0.15 -23.87 24.36
N ASN A 8 -0.80 -22.98 25.12
CA ASN A 8 -1.81 -22.07 24.56
C ASN A 8 -1.21 -21.04 23.58
N ASP A 9 0.01 -20.58 23.85
CA ASP A 9 0.73 -19.64 22.97
C ASP A 9 1.14 -20.33 21.66
N LEU A 10 1.58 -21.60 21.71
CA LEU A 10 1.90 -22.39 20.52
C LEU A 10 0.64 -22.67 19.67
N ASP A 11 -0.44 -23.13 20.30
CA ASP A 11 -1.71 -23.40 19.60
C ASP A 11 -2.28 -22.12 18.95
N THR A 12 -2.18 -20.99 19.63
CA THR A 12 -2.61 -19.68 19.10
C THR A 12 -1.76 -19.25 17.91
N THR A 13 -0.45 -19.46 17.99
CA THR A 13 0.50 -19.15 16.92
C THR A 13 0.23 -20.01 15.70
N ASP A 14 0.09 -21.31 15.86
CA ASP A 14 -0.21 -22.24 14.76
C ASP A 14 -1.57 -21.95 14.13
N PHE A 15 -2.57 -21.61 14.94
CA PHE A 15 -3.88 -21.19 14.44
C PHE A 15 -3.80 -19.91 13.62
N MET A 16 -3.07 -18.90 14.10
CA MET A 16 -2.88 -17.63 13.37
C MET A 16 -2.10 -17.85 12.07
N LEU A 17 -0.97 -18.54 12.12
CA LEU A 17 -0.13 -18.78 10.95
C LEU A 17 -0.83 -19.62 9.88
N SER A 18 -1.68 -20.57 10.26
CA SER A 18 -2.42 -21.40 9.32
C SER A 18 -3.58 -20.66 8.65
N ARG A 19 -4.16 -19.65 9.29
CA ARG A 19 -5.30 -18.89 8.79
C ARG A 19 -4.96 -17.52 8.22
N ALA A 20 -3.88 -16.89 8.67
CA ALA A 20 -3.42 -15.59 8.18
C ALA A 20 -3.29 -15.53 6.64
N PRO A 21 -2.71 -16.52 5.93
CA PRO A 21 -2.61 -16.45 4.48
C PRO A 21 -3.99 -16.49 3.79
N ARG A 22 -4.96 -17.23 4.34
CA ARG A 22 -6.33 -17.27 3.78
C ARG A 22 -7.03 -15.93 3.98
N ALA A 23 -6.88 -15.31 5.15
CA ALA A 23 -7.41 -13.98 5.42
C ALA A 23 -6.76 -12.93 4.52
N ALA A 24 -5.44 -12.99 4.32
CA ALA A 24 -4.72 -12.09 3.42
C ALA A 24 -5.22 -12.23 1.97
N VAL A 25 -5.35 -13.45 1.45
CA VAL A 25 -5.91 -13.70 0.11
C VAL A 25 -7.32 -13.16 -0.02
N PHE A 26 -8.18 -13.36 0.98
CA PHE A 26 -9.54 -12.85 0.98
C PHE A 26 -9.57 -11.32 0.91
N VAL A 27 -8.79 -10.64 1.75
CA VAL A 27 -8.71 -9.17 1.77
C VAL A 27 -8.16 -8.63 0.45
N VAL A 28 -7.08 -9.21 -0.08
CA VAL A 28 -6.50 -8.81 -1.37
C VAL A 28 -7.51 -9.02 -2.50
N THR A 29 -8.27 -10.12 -2.49
CA THR A 29 -9.27 -10.40 -3.51
C THR A 29 -10.40 -9.37 -3.50
N ILE A 30 -10.94 -9.03 -2.32
CA ILE A 30 -11.97 -8.00 -2.19
C ILE A 30 -11.43 -6.66 -2.71
N MET A 31 -10.23 -6.29 -2.29
CA MET A 31 -9.57 -5.07 -2.74
C MET A 31 -9.42 -5.03 -4.26
N MET A 32 -8.95 -6.12 -4.87
CA MET A 32 -8.82 -6.22 -6.34
C MET A 32 -10.15 -6.00 -7.05
N ILE A 33 -11.23 -6.58 -6.51
CA ILE A 33 -12.58 -6.41 -7.05
C ILE A 33 -13.03 -4.95 -6.93
N VAL A 34 -12.89 -4.33 -5.75
CA VAL A 34 -13.28 -2.93 -5.52
C VAL A 34 -12.51 -1.98 -6.44
N LEU A 35 -11.18 -2.14 -6.51
CA LEU A 35 -10.35 -1.31 -7.39
C LEU A 35 -10.67 -1.53 -8.87
N PHE A 36 -10.94 -2.75 -9.29
CA PHE A 36 -11.36 -3.04 -10.65
C PHE A 36 -12.63 -2.29 -11.04
N PHE A 37 -13.65 -2.32 -10.19
CA PHE A 37 -14.91 -1.59 -10.43
C PHE A 37 -14.70 -0.08 -10.40
N LEU A 38 -13.89 0.43 -9.47
CA LEU A 38 -13.64 1.86 -9.32
C LEU A 38 -12.82 2.43 -10.48
N LEU A 39 -11.73 1.75 -10.82
CA LEU A 39 -10.78 2.24 -11.81
C LEU A 39 -11.10 1.77 -13.24
N LYS A 40 -12.00 0.78 -13.41
CA LYS A 40 -12.34 0.16 -14.70
C LYS A 40 -11.08 -0.27 -15.48
N SER A 41 -10.05 -0.69 -14.76
CA SER A 41 -8.78 -1.19 -15.27
C SER A 41 -8.40 -2.46 -14.54
N ALA A 42 -7.90 -3.46 -15.26
CA ALA A 42 -7.44 -4.71 -14.66
C ALA A 42 -5.98 -4.61 -14.18
N LEU A 43 -5.18 -3.77 -14.82
CA LEU A 43 -3.74 -3.68 -14.54
C LEU A 43 -3.44 -2.89 -13.26
N LEU A 44 -4.21 -1.83 -12.99
CA LEU A 44 -4.01 -0.97 -11.81
C LEU A 44 -4.17 -1.72 -10.48
N PRO A 45 -5.21 -2.56 -10.26
CA PRO A 45 -5.33 -3.33 -9.04
C PRO A 45 -4.18 -4.32 -8.81
N ILE A 46 -3.73 -5.00 -9.85
CA ILE A 46 -2.61 -5.96 -9.77
C ILE A 46 -1.34 -5.24 -9.34
N LYS A 47 -1.07 -4.10 -9.95
CA LYS A 47 0.07 -3.25 -9.62
C LYS A 47 -0.02 -2.74 -8.19
N ALA A 48 -1.18 -2.25 -7.76
CA ALA A 48 -1.44 -1.79 -6.40
C ALA A 48 -1.14 -2.90 -5.38
N ALA A 49 -1.65 -4.11 -5.60
CA ALA A 49 -1.37 -5.26 -4.76
C ALA A 49 0.13 -5.59 -4.69
N LEU A 50 0.83 -5.55 -5.82
CA LEU A 50 2.27 -5.82 -5.89
C LEU A 50 3.08 -4.77 -5.13
N MET A 51 2.77 -3.48 -5.31
CA MET A 51 3.44 -2.38 -4.61
C MET A 51 3.22 -2.46 -3.10
N ASN A 52 2.00 -2.78 -2.67
CA ASN A 52 1.68 -2.95 -1.27
C ASN A 52 2.42 -4.16 -0.66
N PHE A 53 2.52 -5.27 -1.40
CA PHE A 53 3.32 -6.42 -0.97
C PHE A 53 4.81 -6.05 -0.79
N VAL A 54 5.38 -5.28 -1.71
CA VAL A 54 6.77 -4.79 -1.60
C VAL A 54 6.94 -3.88 -0.39
N SER A 55 5.99 -2.98 -0.12
CA SER A 55 5.98 -2.10 1.04
C SER A 55 5.99 -2.89 2.35
N ILE A 56 5.10 -3.87 2.46
CA ILE A 56 4.99 -4.73 3.64
C ILE A 56 6.26 -5.55 3.83
N ALA A 57 6.76 -6.20 2.77
CA ALA A 57 7.98 -6.99 2.84
C ALA A 57 9.20 -6.16 3.26
N GLY A 58 9.33 -4.94 2.72
CA GLY A 58 10.38 -4.01 3.11
C GLY A 58 10.29 -3.60 4.58
N SER A 59 9.09 -3.32 5.06
CA SER A 59 8.83 -2.95 6.46
C SER A 59 9.13 -4.10 7.43
N PHE A 60 8.76 -5.32 7.05
CA PHE A 60 9.11 -6.51 7.83
C PHE A 60 10.61 -6.77 7.84
N GLY A 61 11.27 -6.64 6.70
CA GLY A 61 12.72 -6.77 6.61
C GLY A 61 13.43 -5.78 7.52
N ALA A 62 12.99 -4.52 7.54
CA ALA A 62 13.52 -3.49 8.43
C ALA A 62 13.27 -3.82 9.91
N LEU A 63 12.10 -4.33 10.27
CA LEU A 63 11.79 -4.75 11.65
C LEU A 63 12.65 -5.93 12.12
N VAL A 64 12.80 -6.95 11.30
CA VAL A 64 13.66 -8.09 11.61
C VAL A 64 15.10 -7.60 11.82
N TRP A 65 15.62 -6.77 10.92
CA TRP A 65 16.97 -6.22 11.02
C TRP A 65 17.19 -5.39 12.27
N ILE A 66 16.20 -4.59 12.70
CA ILE A 66 16.30 -3.72 13.87
C ILE A 66 16.18 -4.52 15.17
N PHE A 67 15.17 -5.40 15.27
CA PHE A 67 14.81 -6.06 16.53
C PHE A 67 15.46 -7.42 16.70
N GLN A 68 15.55 -8.22 15.64
CA GLN A 68 16.05 -9.58 15.73
C GLN A 68 17.58 -9.62 15.63
N ASP A 69 18.16 -8.78 14.78
CA ASP A 69 19.62 -8.65 14.62
C ASP A 69 20.25 -7.62 15.60
N GLY A 70 19.42 -6.87 16.34
CA GLY A 70 19.87 -6.01 17.44
C GLY A 70 20.70 -4.77 17.03
N HIS A 71 20.62 -4.32 15.76
CA HIS A 71 21.51 -3.28 15.25
C HIS A 71 21.24 -1.87 15.79
N LEU A 72 20.03 -1.56 16.23
CA LEU A 72 19.65 -0.19 16.61
C LEU A 72 19.24 -0.04 18.08
N LEU A 73 18.90 -1.11 18.79
CA LEU A 73 18.42 -1.05 20.16
C LEU A 73 19.38 -1.79 21.09
N PRO A 74 19.92 -1.13 22.14
CA PRO A 74 20.71 -1.80 23.14
C PRO A 74 19.81 -2.78 23.94
N GLY A 75 20.03 -4.08 23.80
CA GLY A 75 19.30 -5.13 24.48
C GLY A 75 19.58 -6.48 23.85
N GLU A 76 19.22 -7.57 24.56
CA GLU A 76 19.34 -8.90 24.00
C GLU A 76 18.35 -9.09 22.83
N PRO A 77 18.77 -9.74 21.73
CA PRO A 77 17.90 -10.11 20.63
C PRO A 77 16.69 -10.88 21.16
N ARG A 78 15.50 -10.38 20.93
CA ARG A 78 14.27 -11.06 21.35
C ARG A 78 13.47 -11.47 20.13
N PRO A 79 12.96 -12.70 20.09
CA PRO A 79 12.08 -13.13 19.02
C PRO A 79 10.85 -12.22 19.00
N LEU A 80 10.48 -11.80 17.82
CA LEU A 80 9.25 -11.03 17.59
C LEU A 80 8.04 -11.90 17.91
N GLU A 81 7.10 -11.34 18.64
CA GLU A 81 5.86 -12.04 18.95
C GLU A 81 5.08 -12.38 17.66
N PRO A 82 4.61 -13.63 17.48
CA PRO A 82 3.98 -14.09 16.24
C PRO A 82 2.74 -13.28 15.80
N THR A 83 2.09 -12.61 16.74
CA THR A 83 0.93 -11.74 16.49
C THR A 83 1.31 -10.44 15.77
N LEU A 84 2.55 -9.96 15.95
CA LEU A 84 3.06 -8.72 15.40
C LEU A 84 2.96 -8.65 13.86
N PRO A 85 3.44 -9.66 13.12
CA PRO A 85 3.33 -9.69 11.67
C PRO A 85 1.90 -9.53 11.15
N VAL A 86 0.96 -10.25 11.76
CA VAL A 86 -0.44 -10.22 11.34
C VAL A 86 -1.05 -8.85 11.59
N LEU A 87 -0.79 -8.26 12.75
CA LEU A 87 -1.30 -6.94 13.13
C LEU A 87 -0.73 -5.86 12.20
N LEU A 88 0.58 -5.87 11.98
CA LEU A 88 1.24 -4.93 11.08
C LEU A 88 0.70 -5.06 9.65
N PHE A 89 0.53 -6.29 9.16
CA PHE A 89 -0.06 -6.53 7.85
C PHE A 89 -1.46 -5.91 7.75
N CYS A 90 -2.35 -6.19 8.69
CA CYS A 90 -3.72 -5.70 8.64
C CYS A 90 -3.81 -4.18 8.66
N VAL A 91 -3.05 -3.53 9.56
CA VAL A 91 -3.09 -2.07 9.71
C VAL A 91 -2.41 -1.39 8.53
N LEU A 92 -1.21 -1.84 8.16
CA LEU A 92 -0.46 -1.25 7.06
C LEU A 92 -1.17 -1.44 5.72
N PHE A 93 -1.73 -2.62 5.48
CA PHE A 93 -2.47 -2.90 4.27
C PHE A 93 -3.70 -1.98 4.14
N GLY A 94 -4.52 -1.87 5.19
CA GLY A 94 -5.68 -0.99 5.18
C GLY A 94 -5.30 0.46 4.96
N LEU A 95 -4.31 0.94 5.70
CA LEU A 95 -3.85 2.32 5.64
C LEU A 95 -3.25 2.70 4.28
N SER A 96 -2.43 1.83 3.70
CA SER A 96 -1.80 2.05 2.40
C SER A 96 -2.82 2.10 1.27
N MET A 97 -3.84 1.23 1.35
CA MET A 97 -4.89 1.14 0.33
C MET A 97 -5.71 2.40 0.18
N ASP A 98 -6.13 3.02 1.27
CA ASP A 98 -7.00 4.21 1.25
C ASP A 98 -6.36 5.36 0.47
N TYR A 99 -5.06 5.58 0.65
CA TYR A 99 -4.33 6.62 -0.07
C TYR A 99 -4.00 6.24 -1.51
N GLU A 100 -3.77 4.96 -1.79
CA GLU A 100 -3.53 4.48 -3.15
C GLU A 100 -4.78 4.65 -4.01
N VAL A 101 -5.95 4.28 -3.47
CA VAL A 101 -7.25 4.51 -4.12
C VAL A 101 -7.47 5.99 -4.40
N LEU A 102 -7.20 6.87 -3.43
CA LEU A 102 -7.33 8.31 -3.61
C LEU A 102 -6.44 8.82 -4.74
N MET A 103 -5.17 8.44 -4.76
CA MET A 103 -4.21 8.88 -5.77
C MET A 103 -4.57 8.35 -7.17
N LEU A 104 -4.87 7.05 -7.28
CA LEU A 104 -5.24 6.43 -8.56
C LEU A 104 -6.56 6.97 -9.11
N SER A 105 -7.54 7.29 -8.26
CA SER A 105 -8.80 7.90 -8.69
C SER A 105 -8.58 9.30 -9.27
N ARG A 106 -7.70 10.11 -8.68
CA ARG A 106 -7.33 11.42 -9.22
C ARG A 106 -6.54 11.34 -10.52
N MET A 107 -5.63 10.37 -10.62
CA MET A 107 -4.94 10.11 -11.88
C MET A 107 -5.91 9.68 -12.98
N LYS A 108 -6.91 8.85 -12.65
CA LYS A 108 -7.94 8.43 -13.59
C LYS A 108 -8.79 9.60 -14.07
N GLU A 109 -9.28 10.44 -13.15
CA GLU A 109 -10.04 11.66 -13.49
C GLU A 109 -9.26 12.58 -14.44
N ALA A 110 -7.96 12.78 -14.18
CA ALA A 110 -7.10 13.55 -15.03
C ALA A 110 -6.88 12.88 -16.40
N TYR A 111 -6.75 11.56 -16.45
CA TYR A 111 -6.62 10.81 -17.71
C TYR A 111 -7.88 10.86 -18.55
N GLU A 112 -9.06 10.73 -17.93
CA GLU A 112 -10.34 10.83 -18.62
C GLU A 112 -10.55 12.23 -19.25
N ARG A 113 -9.95 13.26 -18.66
CA ARG A 113 -10.04 14.64 -19.17
C ARG A 113 -8.98 14.97 -20.22
N THR A 114 -7.74 14.49 -20.07
CA THR A 114 -6.61 14.91 -20.91
C THR A 114 -6.23 13.90 -21.99
N GLY A 115 -6.57 12.61 -21.79
CA GLY A 115 -6.13 11.53 -22.69
C GLY A 115 -4.62 11.25 -22.64
N ASP A 116 -3.84 12.00 -21.86
CA ASP A 116 -2.39 11.87 -21.74
C ASP A 116 -2.01 11.26 -20.37
N ASN A 117 -1.38 10.08 -20.41
CA ASN A 117 -0.96 9.39 -19.19
C ASN A 117 0.10 10.19 -18.39
N ARG A 118 0.98 10.94 -19.04
CA ARG A 118 2.03 11.71 -18.35
C ARG A 118 1.43 12.87 -17.57
N LEU A 119 0.52 13.61 -18.19
CA LEU A 119 -0.20 14.69 -17.55
C LEU A 119 -1.10 14.18 -16.43
N ALA A 120 -1.79 13.06 -16.66
CA ALA A 120 -2.65 12.44 -15.65
C ALA A 120 -1.89 12.03 -14.38
N VAL A 121 -0.70 11.43 -14.54
CA VAL A 121 0.16 11.06 -13.40
C VAL A 121 0.67 12.30 -12.66
N ALA A 122 1.15 13.31 -13.38
CA ALA A 122 1.67 14.54 -12.77
C ALA A 122 0.57 15.27 -11.97
N GLU A 123 -0.59 15.48 -12.56
CA GLU A 123 -1.71 16.17 -11.92
C GLU A 123 -2.31 15.37 -10.75
N GLY A 124 -2.40 14.03 -10.88
CA GLY A 124 -2.87 13.17 -9.81
C GLY A 124 -1.96 13.20 -8.59
N VAL A 125 -0.63 13.18 -8.79
CA VAL A 125 0.35 13.34 -7.70
C VAL A 125 0.25 14.73 -7.09
N GLU A 126 0.24 15.79 -7.88
CA GLU A 126 0.16 17.17 -7.41
C GLU A 126 -1.07 17.41 -6.52
N LYS A 127 -2.24 16.97 -6.96
CA LYS A 127 -3.50 17.14 -6.22
C LYS A 127 -3.56 16.32 -4.91
N THR A 128 -2.83 15.23 -4.82
CA THR A 128 -2.90 14.32 -3.65
C THR A 128 -1.69 14.42 -2.74
N ALA A 129 -0.57 14.96 -3.19
CA ALA A 129 0.69 15.00 -2.45
C ALA A 129 0.54 15.66 -1.07
N SER A 130 -0.13 16.81 -0.99
CA SER A 130 -0.34 17.52 0.28
C SER A 130 -1.15 16.70 1.29
N ILE A 131 -2.23 16.06 0.82
CA ILE A 131 -3.10 15.23 1.66
C ILE A 131 -2.33 14.01 2.17
N ILE A 132 -1.61 13.33 1.28
CA ILE A 132 -0.86 12.11 1.59
C ILE A 132 0.29 12.42 2.55
N THR A 133 1.06 13.47 2.29
CA THR A 133 2.20 13.82 3.14
C THR A 133 1.79 14.29 4.52
N SER A 134 0.73 15.11 4.63
CA SER A 134 0.22 15.56 5.93
C SER A 134 -0.33 14.41 6.75
N ALA A 135 -1.09 13.52 6.13
CA ALA A 135 -1.61 12.34 6.81
C ALA A 135 -0.50 11.36 7.23
N ALA A 136 0.48 11.12 6.36
CA ALA A 136 1.64 10.31 6.70
C ALA A 136 2.45 10.91 7.86
N ALA A 137 2.66 12.23 7.87
CA ALA A 137 3.36 12.91 8.96
C ALA A 137 2.63 12.75 10.30
N ILE A 138 1.30 12.90 10.32
CA ILE A 138 0.50 12.69 11.54
C ILE A 138 0.61 11.24 12.02
N MET A 139 0.50 10.27 11.12
CA MET A 139 0.60 8.85 11.47
C MET A 139 1.99 8.50 11.99
N ILE A 140 3.05 8.97 11.34
CA ILE A 140 4.42 8.76 11.80
C ILE A 140 4.58 9.34 13.21
N ALA A 141 4.08 10.55 13.47
CA ALA A 141 4.15 11.17 14.80
C ALA A 141 3.45 10.33 15.86
N VAL A 142 2.26 9.80 15.57
CA VAL A 142 1.51 8.91 16.47
C VAL A 142 2.26 7.61 16.74
N PHE A 143 2.78 6.96 15.70
CA PHE A 143 3.51 5.70 15.85
C PHE A 143 4.87 5.89 16.52
N VAL A 144 5.55 7.02 16.31
CA VAL A 144 6.75 7.39 17.07
C VAL A 144 6.43 7.57 18.56
N ALA A 145 5.29 8.17 18.90
CA ALA A 145 4.85 8.24 20.29
C ALA A 145 4.65 6.84 20.90
N PHE A 146 4.10 5.87 20.15
CA PHE A 146 4.02 4.47 20.59
C PHE A 146 5.40 3.81 20.70
N ALA A 147 6.34 4.16 19.85
CA ALA A 147 7.73 3.68 19.93
C ALA A 147 8.45 4.13 21.22
N LEU A 148 7.97 5.17 21.90
CA LEU A 148 8.48 5.62 23.19
C LEU A 148 7.80 4.92 24.39
N ALA A 149 6.83 4.04 24.15
CA ALA A 149 6.12 3.33 25.21
C ALA A 149 7.05 2.38 25.98
N ARG A 150 6.73 2.13 27.26
CA ARG A 150 7.48 1.21 28.12
C ARG A 150 7.17 -0.27 27.83
N VAL A 151 6.01 -0.54 27.23
CA VAL A 151 5.58 -1.90 26.88
C VAL A 151 6.26 -2.31 25.59
N VAL A 152 7.04 -3.38 25.63
CA VAL A 152 7.87 -3.86 24.50
C VAL A 152 7.04 -4.09 23.23
N LEU A 153 5.88 -4.73 23.36
CA LEU A 153 4.98 -4.98 22.22
C LEU A 153 4.51 -3.69 21.57
N VAL A 154 4.04 -2.71 22.37
CA VAL A 154 3.58 -1.41 21.87
C VAL A 154 4.71 -0.63 21.20
N ARG A 155 5.91 -0.70 21.77
CA ARG A 155 7.12 -0.10 21.21
C ARG A 155 7.49 -0.72 19.86
N ALA A 156 7.44 -2.06 19.75
CA ALA A 156 7.73 -2.76 18.52
C ALA A 156 6.72 -2.44 17.42
N VAL A 157 5.42 -2.43 17.75
CA VAL A 157 4.35 -1.97 16.84
C VAL A 157 4.57 -0.54 16.41
N GLY A 158 4.83 0.37 17.36
CA GLY A 158 5.04 1.79 17.08
C GLY A 158 6.19 2.03 16.11
N LEU A 159 7.37 1.44 16.39
CA LEU A 159 8.54 1.61 15.54
C LEU A 159 8.33 0.98 14.15
N GLY A 160 7.76 -0.23 14.13
CA GLY A 160 7.47 -0.93 12.88
C GLY A 160 6.49 -0.18 11.99
N MET A 161 5.41 0.33 12.56
CA MET A 161 4.43 1.11 11.82
C MET A 161 4.97 2.46 11.39
N ALA A 162 5.76 3.15 12.22
CA ALA A 162 6.38 4.42 11.83
C ALA A 162 7.31 4.24 10.61
N LEU A 163 8.15 3.21 10.63
CA LEU A 163 9.03 2.88 9.51
C LEU A 163 8.24 2.46 8.27
N ALA A 164 7.23 1.62 8.45
CA ALA A 164 6.39 1.14 7.36
C ALA A 164 5.68 2.28 6.64
N VAL A 165 5.04 3.19 7.39
CA VAL A 165 4.36 4.36 6.84
C VAL A 165 5.36 5.33 6.18
N ALA A 166 6.54 5.52 6.77
CA ALA A 166 7.57 6.36 6.19
C ALA A 166 8.09 5.80 4.85
N LEU A 167 8.35 4.50 4.76
CA LEU A 167 8.76 3.83 3.53
C LEU A 167 7.65 3.86 2.48
N ASP A 168 6.41 3.59 2.87
CA ASP A 168 5.26 3.61 1.96
C ASP A 168 5.05 5.01 1.39
N ALA A 169 4.98 6.03 2.26
CA ALA A 169 4.72 7.40 1.83
C ALA A 169 5.85 7.98 0.96
N THR A 170 7.11 7.63 1.23
CA THR A 170 8.25 8.20 0.51
C THR A 170 8.67 7.36 -0.70
N LEU A 171 9.09 6.11 -0.48
CA LEU A 171 9.67 5.28 -1.52
C LEU A 171 8.62 4.74 -2.48
N ILE A 172 7.54 4.19 -1.94
CA ILE A 172 6.53 3.53 -2.79
C ILE A 172 5.70 4.58 -3.51
N ARG A 173 5.12 5.50 -2.78
CA ARG A 173 4.09 6.42 -3.28
C ARG A 173 4.63 7.59 -4.06
N VAL A 174 5.72 8.19 -3.62
CA VAL A 174 6.33 9.34 -4.31
C VAL A 174 7.19 8.89 -5.49
N LEU A 175 7.85 7.74 -5.39
CA LEU A 175 8.80 7.29 -6.42
C LEU A 175 8.26 6.13 -7.26
N LEU A 176 7.86 5.02 -6.63
CA LEU A 176 7.58 3.76 -7.33
C LEU A 176 6.26 3.82 -8.11
N VAL A 177 5.21 4.37 -7.52
CA VAL A 177 3.89 4.46 -8.18
C VAL A 177 3.95 5.36 -9.42
N PRO A 178 4.44 6.61 -9.37
CA PRO A 178 4.55 7.44 -10.56
C PRO A 178 5.50 6.89 -11.61
N ALA A 179 6.64 6.30 -11.20
CA ALA A 179 7.60 5.69 -12.11
C ALA A 179 6.98 4.54 -12.90
N THR A 180 6.32 3.62 -12.21
CA THR A 180 5.66 2.48 -12.85
C THR A 180 4.45 2.90 -13.71
N MET A 181 3.70 3.95 -13.31
CA MET A 181 2.63 4.52 -14.13
C MET A 181 3.16 5.12 -15.44
N ARG A 182 4.33 5.76 -15.39
CA ARG A 182 4.98 6.31 -16.60
C ARG A 182 5.54 5.21 -17.50
N LEU A 183 6.12 4.15 -16.93
CA LEU A 183 6.69 3.03 -17.69
C LEU A 183 5.62 2.25 -18.45
N LEU A 184 4.48 1.98 -17.83
CA LEU A 184 3.39 1.23 -18.46
C LEU A 184 2.54 2.11 -19.42
N GLY A 185 2.62 3.43 -19.31
CA GLY A 185 1.92 4.35 -20.21
C GLY A 185 0.41 4.10 -20.29
N ASP A 186 -0.13 4.07 -21.50
CA ASP A 186 -1.56 3.89 -21.75
C ASP A 186 -2.09 2.48 -21.38
N TRP A 187 -1.22 1.50 -21.21
CA TRP A 187 -1.59 0.15 -20.79
C TRP A 187 -2.21 0.12 -19.38
N ASN A 188 -1.87 1.08 -18.54
CA ASN A 188 -2.47 1.21 -17.21
C ASN A 188 -4.00 1.31 -17.25
N TRP A 189 -4.56 1.82 -18.34
CA TRP A 189 -5.98 2.12 -18.47
C TRP A 189 -6.78 1.06 -19.23
N TRP A 190 -6.16 -0.08 -19.57
CA TRP A 190 -6.84 -1.19 -20.25
C TRP A 190 -7.74 -1.97 -19.26
N PRO A 191 -8.99 -2.34 -19.62
CA PRO A 191 -9.70 -2.20 -20.90
C PRO A 191 -10.49 -0.90 -21.07
N GLY A 192 -10.55 -0.01 -20.07
CA GLY A 192 -11.40 1.19 -20.07
C GLY A 192 -10.90 2.38 -20.92
N GLY A 193 -9.59 2.49 -21.18
CA GLY A 193 -8.99 3.65 -21.86
C GLY A 193 -9.16 3.71 -23.39
N GLY A 194 -9.67 2.63 -24.01
CA GLY A 194 -9.77 2.54 -25.47
C GLY A 194 -10.92 3.30 -26.11
N HIS A 195 -11.91 3.72 -25.34
CA HIS A 195 -13.11 4.35 -25.91
C HIS A 195 -12.96 5.84 -26.21
N GLN A 196 -12.09 6.56 -25.53
CA GLN A 196 -11.91 8.00 -25.74
C GLN A 196 -11.07 8.32 -26.99
N ARG A 197 -10.02 7.57 -27.28
CA ARG A 197 -9.26 7.72 -28.54
C ARG A 197 -10.11 7.49 -29.81
N ARG A 198 -11.19 6.71 -29.70
CA ARG A 198 -12.12 6.52 -30.84
C ARG A 198 -13.05 7.71 -31.05
N ARG A 199 -13.47 8.41 -29.98
CA ARG A 199 -14.33 9.58 -30.09
C ARG A 199 -13.60 10.78 -30.69
N GLU A 200 -12.38 11.08 -30.22
CA GLU A 200 -11.58 12.18 -30.81
C GLU A 200 -11.24 11.93 -32.29
N LYS A 201 -10.89 10.71 -32.69
CA LYS A 201 -10.66 10.40 -34.10
C LYS A 201 -11.94 10.48 -34.96
N HIS A 202 -13.09 10.37 -34.35
CA HIS A 202 -14.37 10.50 -35.07
C HIS A 202 -14.77 11.96 -35.18
N ASP A 203 -14.57 12.79 -34.16
CA ASP A 203 -14.88 14.24 -34.16
C ASP A 203 -13.96 15.03 -35.10
N CYS A 204 -12.66 14.74 -35.10
CA CYS A 204 -11.72 15.36 -36.07
C CYS A 204 -11.96 14.95 -37.53
N ARG A 205 -12.81 13.95 -37.79
CA ARG A 205 -13.14 13.53 -39.18
C ARG A 205 -14.48 14.09 -39.65
N VAL A 206 -15.23 14.77 -38.78
CA VAL A 206 -16.59 15.26 -39.06
C VAL A 206 -16.63 16.79 -39.23
N GLU A 207 -15.54 17.54 -39.03
CA GLU A 207 -15.46 18.91 -39.45
C GLU A 207 -15.04 19.00 -40.94
N PRO A 208 -15.99 19.14 -41.88
CA PRO A 208 -15.65 19.54 -43.22
C PRO A 208 -15.38 21.06 -43.23
N GLU A 209 -14.24 21.40 -43.83
CA GLU A 209 -13.91 22.77 -44.26
C GLU A 209 -15.14 23.59 -44.65
N LYS A 210 -15.32 24.71 -43.98
CA LYS A 210 -16.07 25.84 -44.52
C LYS A 210 -15.16 27.06 -44.63
#